data_db3bd3d5cfdd89d3babecb04e82c0b5f
#
_entry.id   db3bd3d5cfdd89d3babecb04e82c0b5f
#
_cell.length_a   1.000
_cell.length_b   1.000
_cell.length_c   1.000
_cell.angle_alpha   90.00
_cell.angle_beta   90.00
_cell.angle_gamma   90.00
#
_symmetry.space_group_name_H-M   'P 1'
#
loop_
_entity.id
_entity.type
_entity.pdbx_description
1 polymer ?
#
loop_
_entity_poly.entity_id
_entity_poly.type
_entity_poly.pdbx_seq_one_letter_code
_entity_poly.pdbx_strand_id
1 'polypeptide(L)'
;MPVVCRFKFPENIGKDIIESQLALAIVAAECNFGQPRVRISAAYCVSKKTPQVAIDVSNEVGEHIARIFTGLMIRQLGEDKFTVEKL
;
A
#
# COMPACT_ATOMS: atom_id res chain seq x y z
N MET A 1 -3.31 7.45 18.18
CA MET A 1 -4.31 7.19 17.13
C MET A 1 -3.62 6.66 15.88
N PRO A 2 -4.17 5.65 15.22
CA PRO A 2 -3.57 5.17 13.98
C PRO A 2 -3.66 6.23 12.88
N VAL A 3 -2.61 6.35 12.09
CA VAL A 3 -2.58 7.18 10.90
C VAL A 3 -2.67 6.26 9.71
N VAL A 4 -3.59 6.52 8.82
CA VAL A 4 -3.87 5.66 7.68
C VAL A 4 -3.70 6.43 6.38
N CYS A 5 -3.00 5.85 5.42
CA CYS A 5 -2.96 6.35 4.05
C CYS A 5 -3.96 5.55 3.24
N ARG A 6 -4.88 6.25 2.59
CA ARG A 6 -5.86 5.62 1.70
C ARG A 6 -5.50 5.95 0.26
N PHE A 7 -5.33 4.91 -0.53
CA PHE A 7 -5.02 5.01 -1.95
C PHE A 7 -6.29 4.72 -2.74
N LYS A 8 -6.70 5.66 -3.57
CA LYS A 8 -7.89 5.50 -4.43
C LYS A 8 -7.47 5.44 -5.88
N PHE A 9 -7.96 4.44 -6.58
CA PHE A 9 -7.60 4.18 -7.98
C PHE A 9 -8.83 4.29 -8.87
N PRO A 10 -8.65 4.58 -10.18
CA PRO A 10 -9.77 4.56 -11.13
C PRO A 10 -10.39 3.17 -11.22
N GLU A 11 -11.67 3.13 -11.55
CA GLU A 11 -12.40 1.86 -11.61
C GLU A 11 -11.90 0.91 -12.69
N ASN A 12 -11.23 1.43 -13.71
CA ASN A 12 -10.67 0.61 -14.79
C ASN A 12 -9.38 -0.11 -14.39
N ILE A 13 -8.85 0.16 -13.20
CA ILE A 13 -7.64 -0.52 -12.72
C ILE A 13 -8.03 -1.85 -12.10
N GLY A 14 -7.43 -2.91 -12.60
CA GLY A 14 -7.70 -4.25 -12.11
C GLY A 14 -7.23 -4.45 -10.68
N LYS A 15 -8.05 -5.11 -9.90
CA LYS A 15 -7.72 -5.44 -8.52
C LYS A 15 -6.45 -6.28 -8.43
N ASP A 16 -6.22 -7.15 -9.41
CA ASP A 16 -5.04 -8.00 -9.48
C ASP A 16 -3.74 -7.19 -9.50
N ILE A 17 -3.74 -6.08 -10.24
CA ILE A 17 -2.59 -5.20 -10.32
C ILE A 17 -2.31 -4.58 -8.97
N ILE A 18 -3.36 -4.09 -8.31
CA ILE A 18 -3.25 -3.46 -7.00
C ILE A 18 -2.70 -4.45 -5.98
N GLU A 19 -3.28 -5.64 -5.93
CA GLU A 19 -2.87 -6.66 -4.97
C GLU A 19 -1.44 -7.15 -5.21
N SER A 20 -1.05 -7.33 -6.47
CA SER A 20 0.30 -7.80 -6.79
C SER A 20 1.36 -6.74 -6.44
N GLN A 21 1.07 -5.47 -6.68
CA GLN A 21 2.01 -4.40 -6.32
C GLN A 21 2.10 -4.23 -4.80
N LEU A 22 0.99 -4.39 -4.09
CA LEU A 22 1.00 -4.34 -2.63
C LEU A 22 1.81 -5.52 -2.06
N ALA A 23 1.67 -6.70 -2.64
CA ALA A 23 2.45 -7.88 -2.22
C ALA A 23 3.94 -7.64 -2.42
N LEU A 24 4.35 -7.01 -3.53
CA LEU A 24 5.74 -6.66 -3.77
C LEU A 24 6.25 -5.67 -2.73
N ALA A 25 5.44 -4.69 -2.37
CA ALA A 25 5.81 -3.71 -1.35
C ALA A 25 6.03 -4.39 0.01
N ILE A 26 5.18 -5.35 0.35
CA ILE A 26 5.31 -6.11 1.59
C ILE A 26 6.58 -6.97 1.59
N VAL A 27 6.86 -7.65 0.49
CA VAL A 27 8.09 -8.45 0.36
C VAL A 27 9.32 -7.57 0.49
N ALA A 28 9.32 -6.39 -0.12
CA ALA A 28 10.43 -5.46 0.00
C ALA A 28 10.62 -5.00 1.45
N ALA A 29 9.54 -4.77 2.17
CA ALA A 29 9.62 -4.43 3.59
C ALA A 29 10.18 -5.59 4.42
N GLU A 30 9.80 -6.81 4.10
CA GLU A 30 10.34 -8.00 4.76
C GLU A 30 11.85 -8.14 4.57
N CYS A 31 12.34 -7.75 3.40
CA CYS A 31 13.79 -7.76 3.14
C CYS A 31 14.54 -6.77 4.03
N ASN A 32 13.88 -5.69 4.42
CA ASN A 32 14.50 -4.64 5.24
C ASN A 32 14.33 -4.86 6.74
N PHE A 33 13.14 -5.26 7.18
CA PHE A 33 12.80 -5.38 8.60
C PHE A 33 12.77 -6.81 9.11
N GLY A 34 12.73 -7.78 8.22
CA GLY A 34 12.52 -9.19 8.59
C GLY A 34 11.04 -9.54 8.61
N GLN A 35 10.74 -10.77 8.21
CA GLN A 35 9.36 -11.25 8.09
C GLN A 35 8.58 -11.19 9.41
N PRO A 36 9.14 -11.57 10.57
CA PRO A 36 8.36 -11.51 11.82
C PRO A 36 7.94 -10.10 12.20
N ARG A 37 8.81 -9.10 11.99
CA ARG A 37 8.48 -7.71 12.33
C ARG A 37 7.39 -7.18 11.43
N VAL A 38 7.44 -7.50 10.14
CA VAL A 38 6.41 -7.06 9.19
C VAL A 38 5.06 -7.68 9.53
N ARG A 39 5.03 -8.95 9.88
CA ARG A 39 3.78 -9.63 10.26
C ARG A 39 3.11 -9.00 11.47
N ILE A 40 3.90 -8.57 12.44
CA ILE A 40 3.36 -7.97 13.67
C ILE A 40 2.94 -6.53 13.44
N SER A 41 3.70 -5.77 12.66
CA SER A 41 3.56 -4.32 12.56
C SER A 41 2.75 -3.85 11.36
N ALA A 42 2.64 -4.64 10.30
CA ALA A 42 1.93 -4.23 9.10
C ALA A 42 0.42 -4.40 9.26
N ALA A 43 -0.32 -3.35 8.92
CA ALA A 43 -1.78 -3.41 8.89
C ALA A 43 -2.25 -2.71 7.62
N TYR A 44 -3.03 -3.42 6.81
CA TYR A 44 -3.54 -2.90 5.56
C TYR A 44 -4.86 -3.56 5.21
N CYS A 45 -5.61 -2.92 4.34
CA CYS A 45 -6.91 -3.44 3.90
C CYS A 45 -7.12 -3.07 2.44
N VAL A 46 -7.52 -4.05 1.63
CA VAL A 46 -7.89 -3.83 0.23
C VAL A 46 -9.40 -3.90 0.15
N SER A 47 -10.03 -2.85 -0.39
CA SER A 47 -11.47 -2.80 -0.54
C SER A 47 -11.94 -3.83 -1.56
N LYS A 48 -13.06 -4.50 -1.27
CA LYS A 48 -13.67 -5.47 -2.18
C LYS A 48 -14.59 -4.81 -3.21
N LYS A 49 -15.11 -3.63 -2.92
CA LYS A 49 -16.10 -2.96 -3.77
C LYS A 49 -15.49 -1.95 -4.72
N THR A 50 -14.50 -1.23 -4.27
CA THR A 50 -13.88 -0.16 -5.06
C THR A 50 -12.37 -0.37 -5.05
N PRO A 51 -11.64 0.09 -6.08
CA PRO A 51 -10.19 -0.06 -6.11
C PRO A 51 -9.53 0.91 -5.12
N GLN A 52 -9.51 0.53 -3.86
CA GLN A 52 -8.91 1.31 -2.77
C GLN A 52 -8.06 0.41 -1.88
N VAL A 53 -6.98 0.98 -1.36
CA VAL A 53 -6.12 0.32 -0.39
C VAL A 53 -5.90 1.27 0.78
N ALA A 54 -6.01 0.77 2.00
CA ALA A 54 -5.69 1.52 3.20
C ALA A 54 -4.49 0.87 3.88
N ILE A 55 -3.48 1.65 4.22
CA ILE A 55 -2.27 1.17 4.88
C ILE A 55 -2.08 1.98 6.16
N ASP A 56 -1.93 1.29 7.28
CA ASP A 56 -1.62 1.93 8.55
C ASP A 56 -0.16 2.38 8.54
N VAL A 57 0.07 3.68 8.61
CA VAL A 57 1.40 4.28 8.58
C VAL A 57 1.81 4.85 9.94
N SER A 58 1.18 4.39 11.00
CA SER A 58 1.50 4.85 12.37
C SER A 58 2.82 4.28 12.88
N ASN A 59 3.39 3.30 12.21
CA ASN A 59 4.69 2.73 12.57
C ASN A 59 5.62 2.73 11.35
N GLU A 60 6.89 2.48 11.60
CA GLU A 60 7.94 2.52 10.59
C GLU A 60 7.73 1.51 9.47
N VAL A 61 7.26 0.31 9.80
CA VAL A 61 7.00 -0.75 8.82
C VAL A 61 5.90 -0.33 7.87
N GLY A 62 4.78 0.15 8.39
CA GLY A 62 3.64 0.60 7.58
C GLY A 62 4.01 1.76 6.68
N GLU A 63 4.76 2.73 7.23
CA GLU A 63 5.25 3.86 6.44
C GLU A 63 6.14 3.41 5.30
N HIS A 64 7.01 2.45 5.56
CA HIS A 64 7.90 1.89 4.54
C HIS A 64 7.10 1.20 3.43
N ILE A 65 6.13 0.38 3.80
CA ILE A 65 5.25 -0.30 2.83
C ILE A 65 4.52 0.73 1.96
N ALA A 66 3.96 1.77 2.59
CA ALA A 66 3.24 2.80 1.86
C ALA A 66 4.12 3.54 0.86
N ARG A 67 5.36 3.86 1.24
CA ARG A 67 6.31 4.51 0.33
C ARG A 67 6.64 3.64 -0.87
N ILE A 68 6.93 2.37 -0.64
CA ILE A 68 7.27 1.43 -1.71
C ILE A 68 6.07 1.26 -2.63
N PHE A 69 4.89 1.04 -2.05
CA PHE A 69 3.67 0.87 -2.81
C PHE A 69 3.38 2.09 -3.68
N THR A 70 3.53 3.28 -3.11
CA THR A 70 3.35 4.54 -3.86
C THR A 70 4.28 4.59 -5.07
N GLY A 71 5.56 4.28 -4.87
CA GLY A 71 6.55 4.28 -5.94
C GLY A 71 6.22 3.26 -7.03
N LEU A 72 5.80 2.06 -6.64
CA LEU A 72 5.41 1.02 -7.58
C LEU A 72 4.18 1.44 -8.40
N MET A 73 3.19 2.05 -7.76
CA MET A 73 1.98 2.47 -8.46
C MET A 73 2.24 3.66 -9.39
N ILE A 74 3.14 4.57 -9.02
CA ILE A 74 3.55 5.66 -9.91
C ILE A 74 4.18 5.09 -11.18
N ARG A 75 5.02 4.09 -11.06
CA ARG A 75 5.66 3.44 -12.21
C ARG A 75 4.66 2.67 -13.06
N GLN A 76 3.67 2.08 -12.43
CA GLN A 76 2.69 1.23 -13.11
C GLN A 76 1.61 2.05 -13.83
N LEU A 77 1.12 3.11 -13.19
CA LEU A 77 -0.03 3.87 -13.67
C LEU A 77 0.29 5.31 -14.06
N GLY A 78 1.22 5.93 -13.37
CA GLY A 78 1.48 7.35 -13.49
C GLY A 78 0.98 8.09 -12.26
N GLU A 79 1.66 9.18 -11.94
CA GLU A 79 1.44 9.94 -10.71
C GLU A 79 0.04 10.56 -10.62
N ASP A 80 -0.52 10.90 -11.77
CA ASP A 80 -1.82 11.56 -11.87
C ASP A 80 -3.00 10.58 -11.96
N LYS A 81 -2.76 9.28 -11.91
CA LYS A 81 -3.79 8.26 -12.11
C LYS A 81 -4.43 7.75 -10.83
N PHE A 82 -3.92 8.13 -9.68
CA PHE A 82 -4.49 7.74 -8.40
C PHE A 82 -4.26 8.83 -7.38
N THR A 83 -5.01 8.78 -6.28
CA THR A 83 -4.89 9.76 -5.20
C THR A 83 -4.52 9.07 -3.90
N VAL A 84 -3.81 9.78 -3.04
CA VAL A 84 -3.45 9.31 -1.70
C VAL A 84 -3.96 10.30 -0.68
N GLU A 85 -4.74 9.82 0.27
CA GLU A 85 -5.25 10.62 1.38
C GLU A 85 -4.63 10.13 2.67
N LYS A 86 -4.16 11.04 3.48
CA LYS A 86 -3.67 10.71 4.82
C LYS A 86 -4.76 11.06 5.82
N LEU A 87 -5.27 10.06 6.47
CA LEU A 87 -6.38 10.21 7.42
C LEU A 87 -5.90 10.32 8.86
#